data_7d8ea20683942106156faffeb92ae6e9
#
_entry.id   7d8ea20683942106156faffeb92ae6e9
#
_cell.length_a   1.000
_cell.length_b   1.000
_cell.length_c   1.000
_cell.angle_alpha   90.00
_cell.angle_beta   90.00
_cell.angle_gamma   90.00
#
_symmetry.space_group_name_H-M   'P 1'
#
loop_
_entity.id
_entity.type
_entity.pdbx_description
1 polymer ?
#
loop_
_entity_poly.entity_id
_entity_poly.type
_entity_poly.pdbx_seq_one_letter_code
_entity_poly.pdbx_strand_id
1 'polypeptide(L)'
;MARALLPLLLLSLGCLYGGLAQAGEPAPLVPPDYWQNGDWQGMPDSTQVDKQRVLFARHDGDSYLGLAILLPDWQRSGQLWQLTRDLGRLGFDTLLLLPSPQQTELDPAAEKKQQAIDDFRKQFATRISKLGDAKLQEGGFRLLLAQGTSAAWAANLIASEQLPAPDALVLLDGFFPNQQSNQTLAKQVAQASVPTLDLYQEEGSTWPLLAAEARKSESRRSHKLNYRPYALMDLDETPGRIQGWLTHLGWI
;
A
#
# COMPACT_ATOMS: atom_id res chain seq x y z
N MET A 1 76.37 26.86 45.63
CA MET A 1 76.14 27.61 44.40
C MET A 1 75.92 26.68 43.28
N ALA A 2 74.69 26.44 42.86
CA ALA A 2 74.33 25.93 41.55
C ALA A 2 72.79 26.00 41.43
N ARG A 3 72.28 26.86 40.56
CA ARG A 3 70.88 27.01 40.18
C ARG A 3 70.57 25.98 39.19
N ALA A 4 69.57 25.11 39.47
CA ALA A 4 68.96 24.24 38.52
C ALA A 4 67.65 24.88 38.02
N LEU A 5 67.61 25.08 36.71
CA LEU A 5 66.45 25.60 35.98
C LEU A 5 65.54 24.36 35.68
N LEU A 6 64.31 24.43 36.09
CA LEU A 6 63.23 23.49 35.72
C LEU A 6 62.55 24.01 34.43
N PRO A 7 62.40 23.21 33.40
CA PRO A 7 61.53 23.58 32.27
C PRO A 7 60.08 23.23 32.59
N LEU A 8 59.22 24.22 32.42
CA LEU A 8 57.77 24.16 32.52
C LEU A 8 57.23 23.36 31.28
N LEU A 9 56.72 22.20 31.51
CA LEU A 9 56.05 21.41 30.48
C LEU A 9 54.57 21.85 30.48
N LEU A 10 54.20 22.69 29.54
CA LEU A 10 52.80 23.03 29.22
C LEU A 10 52.16 21.84 28.51
N LEU A 11 51.36 21.07 29.24
CA LEU A 11 50.43 20.11 28.68
C LEU A 11 49.24 20.89 28.12
N SER A 12 49.22 21.04 26.80
CA SER A 12 48.01 21.47 26.07
C SER A 12 46.98 20.35 26.10
N LEU A 13 45.99 20.51 26.99
CA LEU A 13 44.77 19.68 26.98
C LEU A 13 43.95 20.05 25.73
N GLY A 14 44.15 19.31 24.64
CA GLY A 14 43.29 19.39 23.47
C GLY A 14 41.89 18.90 23.84
N CYS A 15 40.95 19.83 23.93
CA CYS A 15 39.52 19.50 23.99
C CYS A 15 39.12 18.76 22.71
N LEU A 16 39.05 17.44 22.78
CA LEU A 16 38.32 16.62 21.85
C LEU A 16 36.82 16.92 22.06
N TYR A 17 36.35 18.00 21.43
CA TYR A 17 34.91 18.10 21.14
C TYR A 17 34.57 17.02 20.14
N GLY A 18 34.24 15.83 20.65
CA GLY A 18 33.48 14.85 19.89
C GLY A 18 32.16 15.50 19.51
N GLY A 19 32.06 15.92 18.25
CA GLY A 19 30.78 16.33 17.68
C GLY A 19 29.81 15.15 17.85
N LEU A 20 28.87 15.29 18.77
CA LEU A 20 27.66 14.51 18.76
C LEU A 20 27.05 14.80 17.38
N ALA A 21 27.18 13.84 16.47
CA ALA A 21 26.37 13.82 15.26
C ALA A 21 24.94 13.92 15.77
N GLN A 22 24.35 15.09 15.68
CA GLN A 22 22.91 15.23 15.79
C GLN A 22 22.35 14.25 14.75
N ALA A 23 21.74 13.17 15.24
CA ALA A 23 20.88 12.35 14.42
C ALA A 23 19.89 13.34 13.80
N GLY A 24 20.09 13.65 12.51
CA GLY A 24 19.24 14.57 11.80
C GLY A 24 17.81 14.07 11.98
N GLU A 25 16.91 14.98 12.25
CA GLU A 25 15.49 14.71 12.27
C GLU A 25 15.17 13.85 11.04
N PRO A 26 14.49 12.70 11.20
CA PRO A 26 14.22 11.84 10.05
C PRO A 26 13.54 12.70 8.99
N ALA A 27 14.10 12.71 7.79
CA ALA A 27 13.55 13.48 6.68
C ALA A 27 12.04 13.19 6.60
N PRO A 28 11.20 14.22 6.45
CA PRO A 28 9.76 14.01 6.36
C PRO A 28 9.50 12.97 5.27
N LEU A 29 8.67 11.96 5.55
CA LEU A 29 8.26 10.95 4.59
C LEU A 29 7.44 11.64 3.49
N VAL A 30 8.15 12.16 2.49
CA VAL A 30 7.55 12.83 1.34
C VAL A 30 7.41 11.79 0.23
N PRO A 31 6.27 11.72 -0.46
CA PRO A 31 6.15 10.89 -1.64
C PRO A 31 7.29 11.17 -2.61
N PRO A 32 7.78 10.17 -3.34
CA PRO A 32 8.81 10.38 -4.36
C PRO A 32 8.47 11.57 -5.27
N ASP A 33 9.49 12.29 -5.74
CA ASP A 33 9.32 13.53 -6.51
C ASP A 33 8.38 13.43 -7.72
N TYR A 34 8.26 12.26 -8.33
CA TYR A 34 7.31 12.06 -9.42
C TYR A 34 5.84 12.24 -9.00
N TRP A 35 5.50 12.05 -7.71
CA TRP A 35 4.20 12.39 -7.16
C TRP A 35 3.99 13.89 -6.99
N GLN A 36 5.07 14.67 -6.89
CA GLN A 36 5.03 16.12 -6.67
C GLN A 36 5.24 16.92 -7.95
N ASN A 37 6.16 16.50 -8.82
CA ASN A 37 6.63 17.29 -9.94
C ASN A 37 6.09 16.86 -11.31
N GLY A 38 5.13 15.93 -11.34
CA GLY A 38 4.41 15.70 -12.59
C GLY A 38 5.18 14.96 -13.67
N ASP A 39 5.91 13.90 -13.36
CA ASP A 39 6.08 12.78 -14.31
C ASP A 39 4.72 12.13 -14.64
N TRP A 40 3.69 12.88 -14.29
CA TRP A 40 2.31 12.80 -14.74
C TRP A 40 2.16 12.99 -16.26
N GLN A 41 3.26 13.24 -16.98
CA GLN A 41 3.27 13.52 -18.43
C GLN A 41 2.76 12.38 -19.30
N GLY A 42 2.52 11.22 -18.73
CA GLY A 42 1.88 10.12 -19.44
C GLY A 42 0.45 9.82 -18.97
N MET A 43 -0.09 10.58 -18.00
CA MET A 43 -1.46 10.42 -17.50
C MET A 43 -2.25 11.70 -17.74
N PRO A 44 -3.22 11.67 -18.67
CA PRO A 44 -3.90 12.88 -19.15
C PRO A 44 -4.70 13.62 -18.10
N ASP A 45 -5.05 13.01 -16.97
CA ASP A 45 -5.97 13.63 -16.02
C ASP A 45 -5.55 13.48 -14.56
N SER A 46 -4.53 14.26 -14.11
CA SER A 46 -4.41 14.52 -12.69
C SER A 46 -5.60 15.40 -12.29
N THR A 47 -6.62 14.84 -11.65
CA THR A 47 -7.77 15.58 -11.16
C THR A 47 -7.66 15.78 -9.66
N GLN A 48 -8.07 16.95 -9.17
CA GLN A 48 -8.35 17.14 -7.76
C GLN A 48 -9.82 16.76 -7.54
N VAL A 49 -10.07 15.73 -6.75
CA VAL A 49 -11.40 15.40 -6.25
C VAL A 49 -11.41 15.68 -4.76
N ASP A 50 -12.32 16.52 -4.29
CA ASP A 50 -12.39 16.96 -2.89
C ASP A 50 -11.07 17.51 -2.33
N LYS A 51 -10.36 18.33 -3.11
CA LYS A 51 -9.04 18.90 -2.77
C LYS A 51 -7.92 17.85 -2.62
N GLN A 52 -8.19 16.60 -2.94
CA GLN A 52 -7.18 15.53 -2.93
C GLN A 52 -6.66 15.30 -4.35
N ARG A 53 -5.35 15.23 -4.46
CA ARG A 53 -4.72 14.87 -5.73
C ARG A 53 -4.90 13.38 -5.98
N VAL A 54 -5.45 13.02 -7.11
CA VAL A 54 -5.63 11.64 -7.58
C VAL A 54 -5.20 11.55 -9.03
N LEU A 55 -4.82 10.36 -9.47
CA LEU A 55 -4.61 10.07 -10.88
C LEU A 55 -5.82 9.30 -11.38
N PHE A 56 -6.47 9.85 -12.37
CA PHE A 56 -7.54 9.18 -13.07
C PHE A 56 -7.20 9.06 -14.55
N ALA A 57 -7.25 7.84 -15.09
CA ALA A 57 -7.11 7.60 -16.50
C ALA A 57 -8.30 6.78 -17.00
N ARG A 58 -8.82 7.15 -18.18
CA ARG A 58 -9.83 6.35 -18.85
C ARG A 58 -9.19 5.11 -19.47
N HIS A 59 -10.00 4.06 -19.62
CA HIS A 59 -9.60 2.89 -20.36
C HIS A 59 -9.29 3.22 -21.82
N ASP A 60 -8.41 2.45 -22.39
CA ASP A 60 -8.03 2.49 -23.82
C ASP A 60 -8.43 1.20 -24.54
N GLY A 61 -9.11 0.28 -23.86
CA GLY A 61 -9.70 -0.93 -24.43
C GLY A 61 -11.00 -0.65 -25.22
N ASP A 62 -11.45 -1.65 -25.99
CA ASP A 62 -12.61 -1.54 -26.89
C ASP A 62 -13.95 -1.36 -26.12
N SER A 63 -14.01 -1.78 -24.87
CA SER A 63 -15.21 -1.72 -24.04
C SER A 63 -14.89 -1.38 -22.61
N TYR A 64 -15.80 -0.63 -21.97
CA TYR A 64 -15.72 -0.34 -20.54
C TYR A 64 -16.05 -1.58 -19.72
N LEU A 65 -15.13 -1.98 -18.85
CA LEU A 65 -15.30 -3.11 -17.93
C LEU A 65 -15.65 -2.66 -16.51
N GLY A 66 -15.09 -1.54 -16.07
CA GLY A 66 -15.33 -1.04 -14.72
C GLY A 66 -14.32 -0.02 -14.26
N LEU A 67 -14.25 0.16 -12.96
CA LEU A 67 -13.29 1.04 -12.29
C LEU A 67 -12.32 0.22 -11.45
N ALA A 68 -11.02 0.34 -11.75
CA ALA A 68 -9.96 -0.16 -10.90
C ALA A 68 -9.44 0.97 -9.99
N ILE A 69 -9.59 0.79 -8.67
CA ILE A 69 -9.07 1.70 -7.65
C ILE A 69 -7.73 1.13 -7.16
N LEU A 70 -6.64 1.89 -7.34
CA LEU A 70 -5.30 1.48 -6.97
C LEU A 70 -4.84 2.23 -5.73
N LEU A 71 -4.44 1.47 -4.71
CA LEU A 71 -3.96 1.95 -3.42
C LEU A 71 -2.49 1.55 -3.24
N PRO A 72 -1.53 2.38 -3.65
CA PRO A 72 -0.12 2.05 -3.53
C PRO A 72 0.35 2.04 -2.08
N ASP A 73 1.43 1.32 -1.83
CA ASP A 73 2.17 1.42 -0.58
C ASP A 73 2.97 2.73 -0.53
N TRP A 74 3.11 3.31 0.67
CA TRP A 74 3.84 4.57 0.86
C TRP A 74 5.28 4.49 0.34
N GLN A 75 5.96 3.38 0.59
CA GLN A 75 7.36 3.21 0.23
C GLN A 75 7.59 2.74 -1.21
N ARG A 76 6.57 2.16 -1.87
CA ARG A 76 6.69 1.49 -3.17
C ARG A 76 5.65 1.97 -4.18
N SER A 77 5.22 3.20 -4.04
CA SER A 77 4.09 3.77 -4.78
C SER A 77 4.24 3.75 -6.31
N GLY A 78 5.46 3.75 -6.83
CA GLY A 78 5.73 3.73 -8.28
C GLY A 78 5.32 2.44 -8.99
N GLN A 79 5.29 1.31 -8.32
CA GLN A 79 5.01 0.03 -8.94
C GLN A 79 3.57 -0.08 -9.47
N LEU A 80 2.59 0.47 -8.75
CA LEU A 80 1.19 0.43 -9.19
C LEU A 80 0.88 1.36 -10.36
N TRP A 81 1.71 2.35 -10.62
CA TRP A 81 1.48 3.25 -11.73
C TRP A 81 1.56 2.55 -13.09
N GLN A 82 2.49 1.63 -13.25
CA GLN A 82 2.60 0.87 -14.50
C GLN A 82 1.35 0.02 -14.77
N LEU A 83 0.76 -0.55 -13.71
CA LEU A 83 -0.47 -1.35 -13.81
C LEU A 83 -1.68 -0.56 -14.33
N THR A 84 -1.70 0.76 -14.20
CA THR A 84 -2.82 1.57 -14.72
C THR A 84 -3.00 1.41 -16.22
N ARG A 85 -1.91 1.30 -16.98
CA ARG A 85 -1.96 1.08 -18.43
C ARG A 85 -2.46 -0.31 -18.80
N ASP A 86 -1.99 -1.32 -18.07
CA ASP A 86 -2.39 -2.71 -18.36
C ASP A 86 -3.86 -2.92 -18.03
N LEU A 87 -4.35 -2.36 -16.91
CA LEU A 87 -5.75 -2.36 -16.55
C LEU A 87 -6.60 -1.55 -17.54
N GLY A 88 -6.08 -0.41 -18.03
CA GLY A 88 -6.72 0.38 -19.07
C GLY A 88 -6.98 -0.42 -20.34
N ARG A 89 -6.01 -1.20 -20.79
CA ARG A 89 -6.16 -2.10 -21.95
C ARG A 89 -7.20 -3.21 -21.74
N LEU A 90 -7.40 -3.62 -20.48
CA LEU A 90 -8.44 -4.59 -20.14
C LEU A 90 -9.85 -3.97 -20.07
N GLY A 91 -9.98 -2.65 -20.21
CA GLY A 91 -11.27 -1.95 -20.18
C GLY A 91 -11.60 -1.26 -18.84
N PHE A 92 -10.67 -1.20 -17.89
CA PHE A 92 -10.88 -0.46 -16.64
C PHE A 92 -10.50 1.00 -16.76
N ASP A 93 -11.40 1.90 -16.37
CA ASP A 93 -10.98 3.22 -15.90
C ASP A 93 -10.13 3.02 -14.64
N THR A 94 -9.05 3.76 -14.50
CA THR A 94 -8.15 3.59 -13.36
C THR A 94 -8.13 4.83 -12.47
N LEU A 95 -8.21 4.62 -11.17
CA LEU A 95 -8.15 5.66 -10.15
C LEU A 95 -7.06 5.31 -9.15
N LEU A 96 -5.91 5.98 -9.26
CA LEU A 96 -4.81 5.77 -8.33
C LEU A 96 -4.85 6.85 -7.25
N LEU A 97 -5.01 6.41 -6.00
CA LEU A 97 -5.03 7.26 -4.83
C LEU A 97 -3.63 7.39 -4.25
N LEU A 98 -3.18 8.62 -4.00
CA LEU A 98 -1.89 8.84 -3.37
C LEU A 98 -1.86 8.21 -1.97
N PRO A 99 -0.78 7.51 -1.62
CA PRO A 99 -0.63 6.93 -0.29
C PRO A 99 -0.50 8.03 0.78
N SER A 100 -0.70 7.62 2.02
CA SER A 100 -0.49 8.45 3.21
C SER A 100 0.56 7.80 4.12
N PRO A 101 1.49 8.55 4.72
CA PRO A 101 2.45 7.99 5.66
C PRO A 101 1.76 7.32 6.86
N GLN A 102 0.59 7.79 7.26
CA GLN A 102 -0.17 7.23 8.38
C GLN A 102 -0.47 5.74 8.22
N GLN A 103 -0.60 5.24 6.99
CA GLN A 103 -0.84 3.82 6.75
C GLN A 103 0.30 2.90 7.21
N THR A 104 1.54 3.43 7.30
CA THR A 104 2.70 2.69 7.80
C THR A 104 2.99 2.94 9.29
N GLU A 105 2.52 4.07 9.82
CA GLU A 105 2.76 4.50 11.20
C GLU A 105 1.76 3.92 12.20
N LEU A 106 0.58 3.53 11.71
CA LEU A 106 -0.51 3.02 12.53
C LEU A 106 -0.59 1.50 12.44
N ASP A 107 -0.66 0.86 13.61
CA ASP A 107 -0.94 -0.57 13.76
C ASP A 107 -2.33 -0.73 14.39
N PRO A 108 -3.23 -1.54 13.80
CA PRO A 108 -4.56 -1.79 14.36
C PRO A 108 -4.56 -2.31 15.80
N ALA A 109 -3.47 -2.97 16.22
CA ALA A 109 -3.31 -3.49 17.58
C ALA A 109 -2.75 -2.47 18.59
N ALA A 110 -2.45 -1.23 18.17
CA ALA A 110 -1.85 -0.23 19.06
C ALA A 110 -2.90 0.46 19.95
N GLU A 111 -3.21 -0.10 21.10
CA GLU A 111 -4.23 0.39 22.05
C GLU A 111 -4.09 1.89 22.40
N LYS A 112 -2.84 2.36 22.56
CA LYS A 112 -2.57 3.77 22.93
C LYS A 112 -2.86 4.76 21.80
N LYS A 113 -3.08 4.29 20.57
CA LYS A 113 -3.34 5.11 19.38
C LYS A 113 -4.76 4.92 18.83
N GLN A 114 -5.68 4.35 19.61
CA GLN A 114 -7.00 3.94 19.11
C GLN A 114 -7.74 5.08 18.40
N GLN A 115 -7.77 6.27 18.98
CA GLN A 115 -8.42 7.42 18.35
C GLN A 115 -7.80 7.77 16.98
N ALA A 116 -6.48 7.78 16.87
CA ALA A 116 -5.79 8.07 15.60
C ALA A 116 -6.05 6.96 14.56
N ILE A 117 -6.15 5.70 15.01
CA ILE A 117 -6.50 4.56 14.17
C ILE A 117 -7.92 4.71 13.62
N ASP A 118 -8.88 5.04 14.48
CA ASP A 118 -10.29 5.19 14.09
C ASP A 118 -10.47 6.38 13.13
N ASP A 119 -9.81 7.49 13.38
CA ASP A 119 -9.81 8.66 12.50
C ASP A 119 -9.21 8.34 11.13
N PHE A 120 -8.08 7.64 11.11
CA PHE A 120 -7.45 7.18 9.87
C PHE A 120 -8.36 6.23 9.10
N ARG A 121 -8.92 5.21 9.75
CA ARG A 121 -9.84 4.24 9.14
C ARG A 121 -11.02 4.94 8.47
N LYS A 122 -11.65 5.86 9.19
CA LYS A 122 -12.78 6.64 8.68
C LYS A 122 -12.40 7.49 7.47
N GLN A 123 -11.27 8.20 7.54
CA GLN A 123 -10.78 9.03 6.44
C GLN A 123 -10.42 8.17 5.22
N PHE A 124 -9.72 7.07 5.41
CA PHE A 124 -9.28 6.19 4.34
C PHE A 124 -10.48 5.53 3.64
N ALA A 125 -11.42 4.98 4.39
CA ALA A 125 -12.66 4.40 3.85
C ALA A 125 -13.50 5.44 3.10
N THR A 126 -13.71 6.62 3.70
CA THR A 126 -14.48 7.71 3.09
C THR A 126 -13.85 8.17 1.78
N ARG A 127 -12.52 8.27 1.75
CA ARG A 127 -11.79 8.67 0.55
C ARG A 127 -11.98 7.68 -0.59
N ILE A 128 -11.80 6.38 -0.32
CA ILE A 128 -11.96 5.32 -1.33
C ILE A 128 -13.39 5.30 -1.86
N SER A 129 -14.39 5.33 -0.98
CA SER A 129 -15.80 5.26 -1.37
C SER A 129 -16.22 6.47 -2.21
N LYS A 130 -16.00 7.69 -1.72
CA LYS A 130 -16.38 8.91 -2.44
C LYS A 130 -15.77 9.02 -3.82
N LEU A 131 -14.47 8.74 -3.92
CA LEU A 131 -13.77 8.83 -5.19
C LEU A 131 -14.16 7.69 -6.13
N GLY A 132 -14.37 6.49 -5.60
CA GLY A 132 -14.88 5.35 -6.34
C GLY A 132 -16.27 5.61 -6.90
N ASP A 133 -17.21 6.07 -6.06
CA ASP A 133 -18.58 6.36 -6.47
C ASP A 133 -18.66 7.51 -7.50
N ALA A 134 -17.76 8.50 -7.39
CA ALA A 134 -17.71 9.62 -8.34
C ALA A 134 -17.18 9.24 -9.73
N LYS A 135 -16.53 8.09 -9.89
CA LYS A 135 -15.85 7.67 -11.13
C LYS A 135 -16.38 6.38 -11.73
N LEU A 136 -17.02 5.53 -10.95
CA LEU A 136 -17.64 4.29 -11.45
C LEU A 136 -18.81 4.64 -12.34
N GLN A 137 -18.81 4.10 -13.57
CA GLN A 137 -19.95 4.23 -14.49
C GLN A 137 -20.95 3.09 -14.25
N GLU A 138 -22.20 3.30 -14.64
CA GLU A 138 -23.28 2.33 -14.47
C GLU A 138 -22.94 1.00 -15.16
N GLY A 139 -23.17 -0.11 -14.46
CA GLY A 139 -22.90 -1.46 -14.95
C GLY A 139 -21.45 -1.90 -14.89
N GLY A 140 -20.52 -1.04 -14.46
CA GLY A 140 -19.11 -1.40 -14.35
C GLY A 140 -18.78 -2.15 -13.05
N PHE A 141 -17.81 -3.05 -13.12
CA PHE A 141 -17.24 -3.73 -11.94
C PHE A 141 -16.33 -2.79 -11.15
N ARG A 142 -16.30 -2.97 -9.83
CA ARG A 142 -15.36 -2.28 -8.94
C ARG A 142 -14.22 -3.24 -8.56
N LEU A 143 -13.05 -3.02 -9.14
CA LEU A 143 -11.81 -3.72 -8.77
C LEU A 143 -11.03 -2.88 -7.78
N LEU A 144 -10.73 -3.40 -6.59
CA LEU A 144 -9.82 -2.75 -5.65
C LEU A 144 -8.48 -3.47 -5.66
N LEU A 145 -7.42 -2.76 -6.02
CA LEU A 145 -6.05 -3.26 -6.02
C LEU A 145 -5.24 -2.46 -5.01
N ALA A 146 -4.68 -3.13 -4.01
CA ALA A 146 -3.95 -2.45 -2.95
C ALA A 146 -2.61 -3.14 -2.67
N GLN A 147 -1.60 -2.34 -2.29
CA GLN A 147 -0.25 -2.79 -2.08
C GLN A 147 0.21 -2.54 -0.64
N GLY A 148 1.00 -3.47 -0.10
CA GLY A 148 1.69 -3.32 1.19
C GLY A 148 0.73 -3.04 2.34
N THR A 149 1.03 -2.01 3.13
CA THR A 149 0.18 -1.60 4.26
C THR A 149 -1.17 -1.06 3.82
N SER A 150 -1.28 -0.44 2.63
CA SER A 150 -2.57 -0.06 2.05
C SER A 150 -3.46 -1.27 1.80
N ALA A 151 -2.90 -2.39 1.35
CA ALA A 151 -3.64 -3.64 1.15
C ALA A 151 -4.18 -4.20 2.47
N ALA A 152 -3.36 -4.18 3.51
CA ALA A 152 -3.78 -4.64 4.83
C ALA A 152 -4.92 -3.77 5.40
N TRP A 153 -4.82 -2.45 5.29
CA TRP A 153 -5.87 -1.53 5.74
C TRP A 153 -7.16 -1.68 4.93
N ALA A 154 -7.07 -1.77 3.60
CA ALA A 154 -8.25 -1.96 2.75
C ALA A 154 -8.98 -3.26 3.09
N ALA A 155 -8.25 -4.38 3.21
CA ALA A 155 -8.84 -5.67 3.58
C ALA A 155 -9.45 -5.64 4.99
N ASN A 156 -8.81 -4.98 5.95
CA ASN A 156 -9.35 -4.80 7.30
C ASN A 156 -10.66 -4.00 7.30
N LEU A 157 -10.73 -2.91 6.52
CA LEU A 157 -11.92 -2.06 6.42
C LEU A 157 -13.08 -2.77 5.71
N ILE A 158 -12.81 -3.56 4.67
CA ILE A 158 -13.81 -4.38 3.99
C ILE A 158 -14.37 -5.43 4.96
N ALA A 159 -13.50 -6.14 5.66
CA ALA A 159 -13.92 -7.19 6.59
C ALA A 159 -14.67 -6.64 7.82
N SER A 160 -14.44 -5.40 8.20
CA SER A 160 -15.17 -4.71 9.28
C SER A 160 -16.37 -3.88 8.77
N GLU A 161 -16.74 -4.03 7.51
CA GLU A 161 -17.87 -3.35 6.86
C GLU A 161 -17.79 -1.80 6.88
N GLN A 162 -16.59 -1.26 7.11
CA GLN A 162 -16.34 0.19 7.09
C GLN A 162 -16.05 0.70 5.67
N LEU A 163 -15.64 -0.19 4.79
CA LEU A 163 -15.51 0.06 3.35
C LEU A 163 -16.44 -0.90 2.62
N PRO A 164 -17.34 -0.41 1.75
CA PRO A 164 -18.16 -1.26 0.92
C PRO A 164 -17.31 -2.27 0.15
N ALA A 165 -17.78 -3.52 0.11
CA ALA A 165 -17.08 -4.58 -0.59
C ALA A 165 -16.98 -4.27 -2.08
N PRO A 166 -15.78 -4.34 -2.68
CA PRO A 166 -15.64 -4.30 -4.13
C PRO A 166 -16.13 -5.62 -4.76
N ASP A 167 -16.32 -5.65 -6.07
CA ASP A 167 -16.66 -6.89 -6.76
C ASP A 167 -15.47 -7.86 -6.77
N ALA A 168 -14.24 -7.34 -6.70
CA ALA A 168 -13.02 -8.12 -6.56
C ALA A 168 -11.92 -7.33 -5.85
N LEU A 169 -11.06 -8.04 -5.09
CA LEU A 169 -9.94 -7.50 -4.32
C LEU A 169 -8.63 -8.14 -4.76
N VAL A 170 -7.66 -7.32 -5.11
CA VAL A 170 -6.27 -7.75 -5.34
C VAL A 170 -5.40 -7.20 -4.20
N LEU A 171 -4.75 -8.08 -3.49
CA LEU A 171 -3.73 -7.75 -2.50
C LEU A 171 -2.35 -7.98 -3.15
N LEU A 172 -1.48 -7.00 -3.08
CA LEU A 172 -0.10 -7.12 -3.53
C LEU A 172 0.83 -6.87 -2.34
N ASP A 173 1.52 -7.91 -1.89
CA ASP A 173 2.39 -7.86 -0.72
C ASP A 173 1.70 -7.26 0.53
N GLY A 174 0.44 -7.58 0.77
CA GLY A 174 -0.35 -6.99 1.86
C GLY A 174 0.12 -7.45 3.25
N PHE A 175 0.44 -6.52 4.14
CA PHE A 175 0.87 -6.83 5.51
C PHE A 175 0.68 -5.66 6.48
N PHE A 176 0.61 -5.98 7.78
CA PHE A 176 0.88 -5.06 8.87
C PHE A 176 2.27 -5.36 9.47
N PRO A 177 2.99 -4.37 10.01
CA PRO A 177 4.29 -4.57 10.66
C PRO A 177 4.15 -5.19 12.07
N ASN A 178 3.20 -6.11 12.24
CA ASN A 178 2.88 -6.76 13.49
C ASN A 178 2.26 -8.13 13.24
N GLN A 179 2.76 -9.16 13.92
CA GLN A 179 2.32 -10.54 13.73
C GLN A 179 0.85 -10.75 14.13
N GLN A 180 0.42 -10.21 15.26
CA GLN A 180 -0.95 -10.35 15.75
C GLN A 180 -1.96 -9.70 14.79
N SER A 181 -1.63 -8.51 14.29
CA SER A 181 -2.46 -7.80 13.31
C SER A 181 -2.56 -8.59 12.00
N ASN A 182 -1.48 -9.22 11.53
CA ASN A 182 -1.50 -10.08 10.35
C ASN A 182 -2.33 -11.36 10.57
N GLN A 183 -2.28 -11.98 11.75
CA GLN A 183 -3.13 -13.14 12.08
C GLN A 183 -4.61 -12.76 12.13
N THR A 184 -4.93 -11.61 12.69
CA THR A 184 -6.30 -11.08 12.70
C THR A 184 -6.79 -10.80 11.29
N LEU A 185 -5.97 -10.12 10.47
CA LEU A 185 -6.26 -9.85 9.07
C LEU A 185 -6.48 -11.14 8.26
N ALA A 186 -5.68 -12.18 8.51
CA ALA A 186 -5.82 -13.46 7.83
C ALA A 186 -7.21 -14.08 8.07
N LYS A 187 -7.69 -14.06 9.30
CA LYS A 187 -9.06 -14.53 9.65
C LYS A 187 -10.13 -13.67 8.98
N GLN A 188 -9.94 -12.36 8.97
CA GLN A 188 -10.87 -11.42 8.34
C GLN A 188 -10.97 -11.64 6.83
N VAL A 189 -9.84 -11.76 6.13
CA VAL A 189 -9.81 -12.06 4.69
C VAL A 189 -10.46 -13.41 4.40
N ALA A 190 -10.20 -14.41 5.23
CA ALA A 190 -10.79 -15.75 5.07
C ALA A 190 -12.32 -15.76 5.21
N GLN A 191 -12.87 -14.88 6.03
CA GLN A 191 -14.32 -14.77 6.28
C GLN A 191 -15.04 -13.83 5.30
N ALA A 192 -14.33 -12.89 4.68
CA ALA A 192 -14.92 -11.96 3.73
C ALA A 192 -15.46 -12.68 2.50
N SER A 193 -16.62 -12.26 1.99
CA SER A 193 -17.25 -12.83 0.78
C SER A 193 -16.57 -12.44 -0.53
N VAL A 194 -15.77 -11.37 -0.53
CA VAL A 194 -15.14 -10.77 -1.71
C VAL A 194 -14.16 -11.76 -2.36
N PRO A 195 -14.27 -12.00 -3.68
CA PRO A 195 -13.23 -12.68 -4.43
C PRO A 195 -11.89 -11.99 -4.25
N THR A 196 -10.86 -12.75 -3.88
CA THR A 196 -9.56 -12.19 -3.51
C THR A 196 -8.42 -12.88 -4.24
N LEU A 197 -7.65 -12.12 -4.99
CA LEU A 197 -6.34 -12.49 -5.53
C LEU A 197 -5.27 -11.97 -4.59
N ASP A 198 -4.46 -12.84 -4.03
CA ASP A 198 -3.40 -12.48 -3.06
C ASP A 198 -2.04 -12.75 -3.70
N LEU A 199 -1.41 -11.70 -4.18
CA LEU A 199 -0.12 -11.71 -4.85
C LEU A 199 0.97 -11.34 -3.84
N TYR A 200 2.03 -12.12 -3.78
CA TYR A 200 3.15 -11.86 -2.88
C TYR A 200 4.48 -12.29 -3.51
N GLN A 201 5.55 -11.55 -3.22
CA GLN A 201 6.89 -11.89 -3.65
C GLN A 201 7.50 -12.94 -2.72
N GLU A 202 8.06 -14.03 -3.29
CA GLU A 202 8.79 -15.05 -2.52
C GLU A 202 10.12 -14.51 -2.01
N GLU A 203 10.80 -13.71 -2.83
CA GLU A 203 12.06 -13.08 -2.48
C GLU A 203 11.79 -11.61 -2.12
N GLY A 204 11.94 -11.25 -0.85
CA GLY A 204 11.68 -9.90 -0.43
C GLY A 204 11.59 -9.72 1.08
N SER A 205 10.73 -8.81 1.51
CA SER A 205 10.50 -8.55 2.93
C SER A 205 9.80 -9.72 3.62
N THR A 206 10.28 -10.07 4.80
CA THR A 206 9.73 -11.19 5.60
C THR A 206 8.24 -10.98 5.97
N TRP A 207 7.82 -9.74 6.23
CA TRP A 207 6.46 -9.46 6.67
C TRP A 207 5.37 -9.78 5.64
N PRO A 208 5.48 -9.36 4.37
CA PRO A 208 4.51 -9.74 3.33
C PRO A 208 4.39 -11.24 3.16
N LEU A 209 5.51 -11.97 3.13
CA LEU A 209 5.53 -13.43 2.99
C LEU A 209 4.81 -14.13 4.15
N LEU A 210 5.16 -13.80 5.40
CA LEU A 210 4.51 -14.37 6.58
C LEU A 210 3.01 -14.04 6.64
N ALA A 211 2.63 -12.83 6.25
CA ALA A 211 1.24 -12.41 6.20
C ALA A 211 0.46 -13.17 5.10
N ALA A 212 1.04 -13.39 3.94
CA ALA A 212 0.45 -14.18 2.86
C ALA A 212 0.26 -15.65 3.26
N GLU A 213 1.25 -16.28 3.88
CA GLU A 213 1.13 -17.64 4.39
C GLU A 213 0.06 -17.78 5.48
N ALA A 214 -0.08 -16.78 6.37
CA ALA A 214 -1.17 -16.76 7.34
C ALA A 214 -2.55 -16.69 6.64
N ARG A 215 -2.73 -15.80 5.65
CA ARG A 215 -3.99 -15.70 4.88
C ARG A 215 -4.30 -16.97 4.10
N LYS A 216 -3.31 -17.58 3.47
CA LYS A 216 -3.43 -18.85 2.76
C LYS A 216 -3.87 -19.99 3.69
N SER A 217 -3.28 -20.07 4.88
CA SER A 217 -3.62 -21.07 5.90
C SER A 217 -5.06 -20.88 6.39
N GLU A 218 -5.46 -19.66 6.78
CA GLU A 218 -6.81 -19.38 7.26
C GLU A 218 -7.87 -19.55 6.18
N SER A 219 -7.59 -19.14 4.94
CA SER A 219 -8.52 -19.32 3.81
C SER A 219 -8.76 -20.79 3.50
N ARG A 220 -7.74 -21.65 3.62
CA ARG A 220 -7.90 -23.11 3.49
C ARG A 220 -8.74 -23.68 4.64
N ARG A 221 -8.48 -23.25 5.88
CA ARG A 221 -9.23 -23.70 7.07
C ARG A 221 -10.71 -23.31 7.00
N SER A 222 -11.00 -22.13 6.48
CA SER A 222 -12.36 -21.58 6.33
C SER A 222 -13.06 -22.03 5.04
N HIS A 223 -12.39 -22.83 4.20
CA HIS A 223 -12.90 -23.26 2.89
C HIS A 223 -13.33 -22.10 1.98
N LYS A 224 -12.59 -20.97 2.01
CA LYS A 224 -12.85 -19.83 1.13
C LYS A 224 -12.54 -20.18 -0.32
N LEU A 225 -13.57 -20.45 -1.12
CA LEU A 225 -13.42 -20.91 -2.51
C LEU A 225 -12.91 -19.84 -3.48
N ASN A 226 -13.22 -18.57 -3.21
CA ASN A 226 -12.88 -17.42 -4.05
C ASN A 226 -11.59 -16.70 -3.60
N TYR A 227 -10.67 -17.40 -2.94
CA TYR A 227 -9.35 -16.92 -2.59
C TYR A 227 -8.28 -17.61 -3.43
N ARG A 228 -7.45 -16.83 -4.11
CA ARG A 228 -6.36 -17.30 -4.96
C ARG A 228 -5.03 -16.69 -4.52
N PRO A 229 -4.21 -17.41 -3.74
CA PRO A 229 -2.85 -16.98 -3.44
C PRO A 229 -1.93 -17.30 -4.61
N TYR A 230 -1.04 -16.37 -4.93
CA TYR A 230 -0.04 -16.55 -5.97
C TYR A 230 1.30 -15.93 -5.56
N ALA A 231 2.35 -16.74 -5.59
CA ALA A 231 3.71 -16.27 -5.39
C ALA A 231 4.26 -15.69 -6.71
N LEU A 232 4.75 -14.48 -6.67
CA LEU A 232 5.38 -13.80 -7.80
C LEU A 232 6.90 -13.99 -7.70
N MET A 233 7.53 -14.39 -8.79
CA MET A 233 8.98 -14.35 -8.92
C MET A 233 9.43 -12.93 -9.29
N ASP A 234 8.64 -12.24 -10.12
CA ASP A 234 8.85 -10.85 -10.51
C ASP A 234 7.51 -10.09 -10.48
N LEU A 235 7.58 -8.79 -10.18
CA LEU A 235 6.42 -7.90 -10.23
C LEU A 235 5.86 -7.72 -11.64
N ASP A 236 6.66 -7.91 -12.65
CA ASP A 236 6.26 -7.87 -14.07
C ASP A 236 5.22 -8.96 -14.41
N GLU A 237 5.09 -10.01 -13.59
CA GLU A 237 4.04 -11.01 -13.75
C GLU A 237 2.65 -10.50 -13.33
N THR A 238 2.58 -9.44 -12.52
CA THR A 238 1.33 -8.95 -11.90
C THR A 238 0.21 -8.70 -12.91
N PRO A 239 0.42 -8.02 -14.05
CA PRO A 239 -0.65 -7.78 -15.03
C PRO A 239 -1.24 -9.08 -15.57
N GLY A 240 -0.39 -10.02 -15.95
CA GLY A 240 -0.80 -11.32 -16.49
C GLY A 240 -1.58 -12.17 -15.48
N ARG A 241 -1.19 -12.10 -14.19
CA ARG A 241 -1.89 -12.81 -13.10
C ARG A 241 -3.27 -12.23 -12.84
N ILE A 242 -3.39 -10.90 -12.83
CA ILE A 242 -4.68 -10.22 -12.72
C ILE A 242 -5.57 -10.58 -13.90
N GLN A 243 -5.07 -10.45 -15.13
CA GLN A 243 -5.84 -10.80 -16.33
C GLN A 243 -6.36 -12.23 -16.29
N GLY A 244 -5.51 -13.22 -16.05
CA GLY A 244 -5.90 -14.62 -15.97
C GLY A 244 -6.93 -14.88 -14.85
N TRP A 245 -6.84 -14.18 -13.72
CA TRP A 245 -7.81 -14.30 -12.66
C TRP A 245 -9.15 -13.66 -13.01
N LEU A 246 -9.16 -12.48 -13.66
CA LEU A 246 -10.39 -11.83 -14.13
C LEU A 246 -11.09 -12.68 -15.19
N THR A 247 -10.32 -13.34 -16.08
CA THR A 247 -10.87 -14.35 -17.01
C THR A 247 -11.54 -15.50 -16.26
N HIS A 248 -10.91 -16.01 -15.19
CA HIS A 248 -11.50 -17.05 -14.34
C HIS A 248 -12.79 -16.60 -13.64
N LEU A 249 -12.92 -15.32 -13.31
CA LEU A 249 -14.15 -14.74 -12.76
C LEU A 249 -15.23 -14.51 -13.83
N GLY A 250 -14.90 -14.68 -15.11
CA GLY A 250 -15.82 -14.46 -16.23
C GLY A 250 -16.04 -12.97 -16.56
N TRP A 251 -15.09 -12.11 -16.23
CA TRP A 251 -15.20 -10.67 -16.51
C TRP A 251 -14.66 -10.31 -17.90
N ILE A 252 -13.66 -11.07 -18.37
CA ILE A 252 -12.98 -10.90 -19.69
C ILE A 252 -12.77 -12.25 -20.36
#